data_8d5aea44a78ffb95aad07636c874328b
#
_entry.id   8d5aea44a78ffb95aad07636c874328b
#
_cell.length_a   1.000
_cell.length_b   1.000
_cell.length_c   1.000
_cell.angle_alpha   90.00
_cell.angle_beta   90.00
_cell.angle_gamma   90.00
#
_symmetry.space_group_name_H-M   'P 1'
#
loop_
_entity.id
_entity.type
_entity.pdbx_description
1 polymer ?
#
loop_
_entity_poly.entity_id
_entity_poly.type
_entity_poly.pdbx_seq_one_letter_code
_entity_poly.pdbx_strand_id
1 'polypeptide(L)'
;MSAPSFRERLARPEVVILDGALGTELERRGVPTPEPLWSAQALLDQPDVVRAIHAEYVRAGAEVITADTFRTNLRAVERAGLAGRAEALTQQAVALAREACERAGRSVWVAGSISPVEDCFSPWLVPDDAALAREHGLLAGWLAEAGADLILVETMNTVREQAAATRAAVATGLPVLVSFVCGADDRLLSGEALSAAVAAVAPFGPDALLVNCIPAPLVADALRELASHSPLPVGAYGNLGPPVASGRWELEDEVTPDRYAALARDWVALGARIVGGCCGTTPAHIAALGDLRPTEPRTNLS
;
A
#
# COMPACT_ATOMS: atom_id res chain seq x y z
N MET A 1 -1.16 26.55 -13.56
CA MET A 1 -1.67 26.17 -12.22
C MET A 1 -0.82 24.98 -11.78
N SER A 2 -0.30 24.97 -10.56
CA SER A 2 0.41 23.82 -10.01
C SER A 2 -0.55 22.62 -9.89
N ALA A 3 -0.04 21.40 -10.07
CA ALA A 3 -0.83 20.19 -9.81
C ALA A 3 -1.32 20.20 -8.35
N PRO A 4 -2.55 19.71 -8.08
CA PRO A 4 -3.07 19.66 -6.72
C PRO A 4 -2.22 18.77 -5.84
N SER A 5 -2.07 19.09 -4.57
CA SER A 5 -1.46 18.24 -3.57
C SER A 5 -2.34 16.99 -3.33
N PHE A 6 -1.74 15.92 -2.78
CA PHE A 6 -2.50 14.70 -2.46
C PHE A 6 -3.63 15.00 -1.44
N ARG A 7 -3.40 15.86 -0.44
CA ARG A 7 -4.44 16.27 0.52
C ARG A 7 -5.63 16.97 -0.14
N GLU A 8 -5.36 17.86 -1.10
CA GLU A 8 -6.43 18.50 -1.90
C GLU A 8 -7.19 17.48 -2.76
N ARG A 9 -6.51 16.47 -3.30
CA ARG A 9 -7.16 15.37 -4.02
C ARG A 9 -8.03 14.52 -3.10
N LEU A 10 -7.53 14.13 -1.93
CA LEU A 10 -8.26 13.34 -0.96
C LEU A 10 -9.49 14.06 -0.40
N ALA A 11 -9.47 15.38 -0.33
CA ALA A 11 -10.61 16.19 0.10
C ALA A 11 -11.78 16.20 -0.90
N ARG A 12 -11.54 15.81 -2.17
CA ARG A 12 -12.60 15.73 -3.20
C ARG A 12 -13.49 14.50 -2.96
N PRO A 13 -14.76 14.51 -3.40
CA PRO A 13 -15.69 13.41 -3.17
C PRO A 13 -15.37 12.13 -3.97
N GLU A 14 -14.61 12.23 -5.05
CA GLU A 14 -14.30 11.10 -5.90
C GLU A 14 -13.30 10.15 -5.24
N VAL A 15 -13.50 8.84 -5.47
CA VAL A 15 -12.63 7.79 -4.97
C VAL A 15 -11.22 7.91 -5.56
N VAL A 16 -10.20 7.78 -4.72
CA VAL A 16 -8.78 7.68 -5.11
C VAL A 16 -8.47 6.22 -5.43
N ILE A 17 -7.85 5.97 -6.57
CA ILE A 17 -7.43 4.63 -6.98
C ILE A 17 -5.92 4.47 -6.74
N LEU A 18 -5.56 3.54 -5.84
CA LEU A 18 -4.18 3.06 -5.69
C LEU A 18 -3.84 2.08 -6.81
N ASP A 19 -2.57 1.74 -6.92
CA ASP A 19 -2.10 0.65 -7.77
C ASP A 19 -2.47 -0.74 -7.22
N GLY A 20 -1.90 -1.77 -7.81
CA GLY A 20 -2.03 -3.17 -7.40
C GLY A 20 -0.69 -3.77 -6.98
N ALA A 21 -0.66 -5.10 -6.89
CA ALA A 21 0.47 -5.85 -6.41
C ALA A 21 1.72 -5.69 -7.28
N LEU A 22 2.86 -5.34 -6.68
CA LEU A 22 4.16 -5.41 -7.35
C LEU A 22 4.79 -6.80 -7.21
N GLY A 23 4.88 -7.35 -6.00
CA GLY A 23 5.58 -8.62 -5.75
C GLY A 23 5.01 -9.79 -6.54
N THR A 24 3.70 -10.05 -6.44
CA THR A 24 3.07 -11.14 -7.20
C THR A 24 3.04 -10.88 -8.71
N GLU A 25 3.09 -9.62 -9.14
CA GLU A 25 3.24 -9.28 -10.56
C GLU A 25 4.65 -9.57 -11.09
N LEU A 26 5.69 -9.37 -10.27
CA LEU A 26 7.06 -9.83 -10.57
C LEU A 26 7.11 -11.35 -10.71
N GLU A 27 6.54 -12.08 -9.75
CA GLU A 27 6.46 -13.55 -9.79
C GLU A 27 5.74 -14.06 -11.04
N ARG A 28 4.62 -13.44 -11.42
CA ARG A 28 3.86 -13.75 -12.63
C ARG A 28 4.68 -13.57 -13.91
N ARG A 29 5.66 -12.66 -13.88
CA ARG A 29 6.63 -12.41 -14.98
C ARG A 29 7.86 -13.30 -14.91
N GLY A 30 7.92 -14.22 -13.94
CA GLY A 30 9.07 -15.11 -13.75
C GLY A 30 10.28 -14.44 -13.11
N VAL A 31 10.10 -13.25 -12.49
CA VAL A 31 11.17 -12.58 -11.73
C VAL A 31 11.19 -13.17 -10.32
N PRO A 32 12.32 -13.72 -9.85
CA PRO A 32 12.43 -14.27 -8.51
C PRO A 32 12.28 -13.18 -7.43
N THR A 33 11.57 -13.51 -6.36
CA THR A 33 11.36 -12.65 -5.19
C THR A 33 11.80 -13.36 -3.90
N PRO A 34 13.12 -13.66 -3.75
CA PRO A 34 13.61 -14.43 -2.60
C PRO A 34 13.59 -13.59 -1.32
N GLU A 35 13.30 -14.25 -0.18
CA GLU A 35 13.55 -13.65 1.13
C GLU A 35 15.06 -13.42 1.34
N PRO A 36 15.48 -12.42 2.12
CA PRO A 36 14.65 -11.49 2.91
C PRO A 36 14.17 -10.24 2.16
N LEU A 37 14.59 -10.02 0.93
CA LEU A 37 14.26 -8.80 0.15
C LEU A 37 12.92 -8.89 -0.57
N TRP A 38 12.42 -10.11 -0.81
CA TRP A 38 11.19 -10.33 -1.56
C TRP A 38 11.17 -9.51 -2.86
N SER A 39 10.17 -8.63 -3.10
CA SER A 39 10.09 -7.80 -4.31
C SER A 39 11.28 -6.85 -4.48
N ALA A 40 11.86 -6.34 -3.38
CA ALA A 40 13.00 -5.43 -3.44
C ALA A 40 14.28 -6.08 -4.04
N GLN A 41 14.34 -7.41 -4.16
CA GLN A 41 15.40 -8.08 -4.93
C GLN A 41 15.39 -7.62 -6.40
N ALA A 42 14.22 -7.35 -6.97
CA ALA A 42 14.10 -6.89 -8.34
C ALA A 42 14.68 -5.49 -8.58
N LEU A 43 14.83 -4.67 -7.54
CA LEU A 43 15.56 -3.39 -7.64
C LEU A 43 17.03 -3.60 -8.03
N LEU A 44 17.63 -4.70 -7.61
CA LEU A 44 19.01 -5.05 -7.92
C LEU A 44 19.12 -5.73 -9.28
N ASP A 45 18.25 -6.69 -9.56
CA ASP A 45 18.41 -7.63 -10.65
C ASP A 45 17.62 -7.24 -11.91
N GLN A 46 16.44 -6.61 -11.73
CA GLN A 46 15.46 -6.35 -12.80
C GLN A 46 14.75 -4.99 -12.64
N PRO A 47 15.48 -3.86 -12.44
CA PRO A 47 14.86 -2.55 -12.18
C PRO A 47 13.95 -2.08 -13.32
N ASP A 48 14.25 -2.46 -14.55
CA ASP A 48 13.42 -2.14 -15.72
C ASP A 48 12.04 -2.82 -15.67
N VAL A 49 11.96 -4.04 -15.09
CA VAL A 49 10.69 -4.75 -14.92
C VAL A 49 9.85 -4.05 -13.83
N VAL A 50 10.47 -3.63 -12.73
CA VAL A 50 9.80 -2.84 -11.68
C VAL A 50 9.19 -1.57 -12.29
N ARG A 51 9.99 -0.80 -13.03
CA ARG A 51 9.51 0.41 -13.72
C ARG A 51 8.37 0.12 -14.71
N ALA A 52 8.47 -0.98 -15.46
CA ALA A 52 7.43 -1.38 -16.41
C ALA A 52 6.10 -1.70 -15.73
N ILE A 53 6.12 -2.38 -14.58
CA ILE A 53 4.92 -2.68 -13.78
C ILE A 53 4.27 -1.39 -13.28
N HIS A 54 5.03 -0.47 -12.70
CA HIS A 54 4.51 0.84 -12.29
C HIS A 54 3.86 1.58 -13.47
N ALA A 55 4.50 1.61 -14.63
CA ALA A 55 3.96 2.25 -15.83
C ALA A 55 2.65 1.59 -16.33
N GLU A 56 2.50 0.28 -16.14
CA GLU A 56 1.26 -0.43 -16.48
C GLU A 56 0.13 -0.08 -15.51
N TYR A 57 0.39 0.02 -14.21
CA TYR A 57 -0.60 0.49 -13.25
C TYR A 57 -1.01 1.95 -13.50
N VAL A 58 -0.06 2.81 -13.86
CA VAL A 58 -0.36 4.18 -14.28
C VAL A 58 -1.32 4.16 -15.48
N ARG A 59 -1.03 3.36 -16.52
CA ARG A 59 -1.90 3.22 -17.70
C ARG A 59 -3.26 2.62 -17.36
N ALA A 60 -3.32 1.71 -16.39
CA ALA A 60 -4.56 1.12 -15.87
C ALA A 60 -5.42 2.13 -15.10
N GLY A 61 -4.90 3.30 -14.78
CA GLY A 61 -5.67 4.36 -14.15
C GLY A 61 -5.36 4.61 -12.67
N ALA A 62 -4.36 3.95 -12.08
CA ALA A 62 -3.92 4.27 -10.72
C ALA A 62 -3.56 5.74 -10.58
N GLU A 63 -4.01 6.40 -9.53
CA GLU A 63 -3.67 7.78 -9.18
C GLU A 63 -2.50 7.85 -8.20
N VAL A 64 -2.25 6.75 -7.48
CA VAL A 64 -1.12 6.59 -6.57
C VAL A 64 -0.37 5.32 -6.97
N ILE A 65 0.94 5.42 -7.10
CA ILE A 65 1.85 4.30 -7.34
C ILE A 65 2.66 4.07 -6.08
N THR A 66 2.63 2.85 -5.56
CA THR A 66 3.39 2.44 -4.38
C THR A 66 4.79 2.00 -4.81
N ALA A 67 5.82 2.74 -4.40
CA ALA A 67 7.21 2.40 -4.68
C ALA A 67 7.59 1.08 -4.01
N ASP A 68 8.50 0.31 -4.62
CA ASP A 68 8.96 -1.00 -4.14
C ASP A 68 9.85 -0.88 -2.89
N THR A 69 9.32 -0.27 -1.83
CA THR A 69 10.06 -0.02 -0.59
C THR A 69 9.61 -0.90 0.58
N PHE A 70 8.71 -1.85 0.35
CA PHE A 70 8.17 -2.74 1.38
C PHE A 70 9.29 -3.50 2.14
N ARG A 71 10.34 -3.94 1.45
CA ARG A 71 11.49 -4.66 2.03
C ARG A 71 12.83 -3.93 1.85
N THR A 72 12.83 -2.61 1.70
CA THR A 72 14.07 -1.81 1.74
C THR A 72 14.42 -1.34 3.15
N ASN A 73 13.67 -1.77 4.18
CA ASN A 73 13.99 -1.47 5.56
C ASN A 73 15.38 -2.01 5.96
N LEU A 74 15.98 -1.38 6.96
CA LEU A 74 17.34 -1.66 7.38
C LEU A 74 17.58 -3.16 7.64
N ARG A 75 16.65 -3.79 8.37
CA ARG A 75 16.75 -5.19 8.83
C ARG A 75 16.71 -6.19 7.67
N ALA A 76 15.81 -6.04 6.71
CA ALA A 76 15.72 -6.90 5.55
C ALA A 76 16.99 -6.80 4.69
N VAL A 77 17.48 -5.59 4.45
CA VAL A 77 18.67 -5.33 3.64
C VAL A 77 19.95 -5.84 4.32
N GLU A 78 20.09 -5.69 5.63
CA GLU A 78 21.23 -6.25 6.40
C GLU A 78 21.22 -7.79 6.37
N ARG A 79 20.04 -8.43 6.52
CA ARG A 79 19.90 -9.90 6.42
C ARG A 79 20.24 -10.44 5.04
N ALA A 80 20.03 -9.64 3.99
CA ALA A 80 20.46 -9.96 2.63
C ALA A 80 21.98 -9.82 2.41
N GLY A 81 22.75 -9.42 3.44
CA GLY A 81 24.18 -9.17 3.33
C GLY A 81 24.53 -7.85 2.64
N LEU A 82 23.59 -6.92 2.54
CA LEU A 82 23.71 -5.64 1.84
C LEU A 82 23.78 -4.46 2.82
N ALA A 83 24.45 -4.65 3.96
CA ALA A 83 24.59 -3.61 4.99
C ALA A 83 25.03 -2.26 4.38
N GLY A 84 24.36 -1.18 4.80
CA GLY A 84 24.59 0.17 4.28
C GLY A 84 23.94 0.49 2.93
N ARG A 85 23.17 -0.44 2.33
CA ARG A 85 22.49 -0.23 1.05
C ARG A 85 21.00 0.15 1.15
N ALA A 86 20.41 0.13 2.35
CA ALA A 86 18.96 0.33 2.55
C ALA A 86 18.49 1.69 2.01
N GLU A 87 19.19 2.77 2.34
CA GLU A 87 18.88 4.11 1.83
C GLU A 87 18.93 4.17 0.30
N ALA A 88 20.02 3.67 -0.32
CA ALA A 88 20.19 3.70 -1.77
C ALA A 88 19.12 2.88 -2.50
N LEU A 89 18.71 1.73 -1.94
CA LEU A 89 17.62 0.91 -2.50
C LEU A 89 16.27 1.62 -2.37
N THR A 90 16.01 2.28 -1.25
CA THR A 90 14.80 3.09 -1.04
C THR A 90 14.73 4.23 -2.06
N GLN A 91 15.82 4.97 -2.25
CA GLN A 91 15.92 6.05 -3.23
C GLN A 91 15.71 5.54 -4.67
N GLN A 92 16.31 4.41 -5.01
CA GLN A 92 16.14 3.77 -6.32
C GLN A 92 14.68 3.36 -6.57
N ALA A 93 14.01 2.76 -5.59
CA ALA A 93 12.61 2.35 -5.70
C ALA A 93 11.69 3.55 -5.97
N VAL A 94 11.86 4.64 -5.21
CA VAL A 94 11.10 5.88 -5.42
C VAL A 94 11.39 6.50 -6.80
N ALA A 95 12.65 6.50 -7.24
CA ALA A 95 13.04 7.03 -8.54
C ALA A 95 12.37 6.25 -9.70
N LEU A 96 12.35 4.90 -9.64
CA LEU A 96 11.70 4.06 -10.66
C LEU A 96 10.19 4.31 -10.74
N ALA A 97 9.53 4.47 -9.60
CA ALA A 97 8.11 4.82 -9.54
C ALA A 97 7.88 6.23 -10.13
N ARG A 98 8.72 7.20 -9.80
CA ARG A 98 8.66 8.57 -10.31
C ARG A 98 8.81 8.61 -11.84
N GLU A 99 9.81 7.92 -12.39
CA GLU A 99 10.02 7.82 -13.84
C GLU A 99 8.80 7.24 -14.56
N ALA A 100 8.13 6.24 -13.97
CA ALA A 100 6.90 5.67 -14.53
C ALA A 100 5.75 6.69 -14.53
N CYS A 101 5.63 7.51 -13.48
CA CYS A 101 4.60 8.54 -13.34
C CYS A 101 4.80 9.71 -14.31
N GLU A 102 6.03 10.19 -14.50
CA GLU A 102 6.35 11.31 -15.39
C GLU A 102 5.97 11.03 -16.85
N ARG A 103 6.03 9.77 -17.27
CA ARG A 103 5.66 9.33 -18.61
C ARG A 103 4.15 9.24 -18.85
N ALA A 104 3.34 9.41 -17.80
CA ALA A 104 1.89 9.23 -17.86
C ALA A 104 1.14 10.36 -18.55
N GLY A 105 1.72 11.56 -18.65
CA GLY A 105 1.04 12.75 -19.16
C GLY A 105 -0.13 13.26 -18.28
N ARG A 106 -0.23 12.77 -17.03
CA ARG A 106 -1.22 13.18 -16.01
C ARG A 106 -0.60 13.17 -14.62
N SER A 107 -1.25 13.82 -13.66
CA SER A 107 -0.83 13.79 -12.25
C SER A 107 -1.01 12.38 -11.66
N VAL A 108 0.06 11.81 -11.16
CA VAL A 108 0.10 10.57 -10.39
C VAL A 108 1.06 10.77 -9.23
N TRP A 109 0.66 10.36 -8.03
CA TRP A 109 1.47 10.50 -6.82
C TRP A 109 2.27 9.23 -6.56
N VAL A 110 3.47 9.38 -6.01
CA VAL A 110 4.31 8.27 -5.57
C VAL A 110 4.20 8.12 -4.06
N ALA A 111 3.69 6.97 -3.61
CA ALA A 111 3.67 6.59 -2.21
C ALA A 111 4.94 5.81 -1.85
N GLY A 112 5.63 6.21 -0.79
CA GLY A 112 6.64 5.40 -0.15
C GLY A 112 5.98 4.39 0.79
N SER A 113 6.21 3.09 0.60
CA SER A 113 5.68 2.04 1.47
C SER A 113 6.54 1.85 2.71
N ILE A 114 5.90 1.80 3.88
CA ILE A 114 6.48 1.37 5.16
C ILE A 114 5.72 0.14 5.65
N SER A 115 6.38 -1.01 5.63
CA SER A 115 5.86 -2.29 6.14
C SER A 115 6.32 -2.57 7.56
N PRO A 116 5.80 -3.62 8.24
CA PRO A 116 6.44 -4.20 9.41
C PRO A 116 7.91 -4.51 9.15
N VAL A 117 8.78 -4.25 10.14
CA VAL A 117 10.23 -4.47 9.98
C VAL A 117 10.61 -5.95 9.91
N GLU A 118 9.72 -6.82 10.39
CA GLU A 118 9.79 -8.28 10.27
C GLU A 118 8.71 -8.82 9.32
N ASP A 119 8.48 -10.13 9.34
CA ASP A 119 7.39 -10.74 8.57
C ASP A 119 6.03 -10.21 9.02
N CYS A 120 5.28 -9.65 8.07
CA CYS A 120 3.98 -9.02 8.31
C CYS A 120 2.88 -10.01 8.75
N PHE A 121 3.09 -11.31 8.63
CA PHE A 121 2.20 -12.37 9.12
C PHE A 121 2.65 -12.98 10.45
N SER A 122 3.74 -12.48 11.04
CA SER A 122 4.35 -12.98 12.26
C SER A 122 4.43 -11.91 13.37
N PRO A 123 3.30 -11.52 13.97
CA PRO A 123 3.25 -10.42 14.95
C PRO A 123 4.14 -10.65 16.19
N TRP A 124 4.50 -11.90 16.48
CA TRP A 124 5.39 -12.25 17.59
C TRP A 124 6.88 -11.92 17.33
N LEU A 125 7.24 -11.57 16.08
CA LEU A 125 8.61 -11.17 15.70
C LEU A 125 8.87 -9.67 15.87
N VAL A 126 7.83 -8.88 16.14
CA VAL A 126 7.94 -7.41 16.29
C VAL A 126 8.95 -7.05 17.37
N PRO A 127 10.04 -6.30 17.05
CA PRO A 127 11.12 -6.00 17.98
C PRO A 127 10.70 -5.00 19.05
N ASP A 128 11.66 -4.59 19.91
CA ASP A 128 11.40 -3.59 20.93
C ASP A 128 11.15 -2.19 20.37
N ASP A 129 10.62 -1.30 21.23
CA ASP A 129 10.19 0.04 20.84
C ASP A 129 11.35 0.93 20.36
N ALA A 130 12.58 0.72 20.89
CA ALA A 130 13.74 1.48 20.47
C ALA A 130 14.16 1.10 19.03
N ALA A 131 14.13 -0.19 18.71
CA ALA A 131 14.37 -0.69 17.37
C ALA A 131 13.28 -0.19 16.38
N LEU A 132 12.00 -0.29 16.76
CA LEU A 132 10.89 0.22 15.93
C LEU A 132 11.03 1.72 15.64
N ALA A 133 11.28 2.52 16.66
CA ALA A 133 11.44 3.97 16.50
C ALA A 133 12.62 4.33 15.58
N ARG A 134 13.74 3.61 15.72
CA ARG A 134 14.92 3.82 14.89
C ARG A 134 14.69 3.39 13.44
N GLU A 135 14.19 2.19 13.22
CA GLU A 135 14.12 1.59 11.89
C GLU A 135 13.03 2.23 11.04
N HIS A 136 11.84 2.47 11.60
CA HIS A 136 10.79 3.24 10.91
C HIS A 136 11.18 4.70 10.71
N GLY A 137 11.90 5.30 11.67
CA GLY A 137 12.40 6.67 11.53
C GLY A 137 13.39 6.84 10.38
N LEU A 138 14.32 5.88 10.21
CA LEU A 138 15.25 5.88 9.09
C LEU A 138 14.52 5.73 7.75
N LEU A 139 13.63 4.73 7.62
CA LEU A 139 12.93 4.50 6.37
C LEU A 139 12.03 5.68 6.00
N ALA A 140 11.28 6.24 6.95
CA ALA A 140 10.45 7.42 6.70
C ALA A 140 11.29 8.63 6.23
N GLY A 141 12.45 8.86 6.84
CA GLY A 141 13.40 9.90 6.43
C GLY A 141 13.87 9.70 4.99
N TRP A 142 14.35 8.50 4.65
CA TRP A 142 14.81 8.18 3.29
C TRP A 142 13.71 8.32 2.24
N LEU A 143 12.46 7.95 2.55
CA LEU A 143 11.31 8.13 1.64
C LEU A 143 11.04 9.61 1.37
N ALA A 144 11.08 10.45 2.40
CA ALA A 144 10.88 11.88 2.25
C ALA A 144 12.02 12.53 1.43
N GLU A 145 13.28 12.17 1.73
CA GLU A 145 14.47 12.64 1.02
C GLU A 145 14.50 12.17 -0.44
N ALA A 146 14.01 10.96 -0.72
CA ALA A 146 13.86 10.42 -2.08
C ALA A 146 12.75 11.12 -2.90
N GLY A 147 11.93 11.98 -2.27
CA GLY A 147 10.88 12.73 -2.93
C GLY A 147 9.58 11.95 -3.15
N ALA A 148 9.22 11.05 -2.23
CA ALA A 148 7.87 10.49 -2.17
C ALA A 148 6.83 11.61 -1.95
N ASP A 149 5.65 11.51 -2.57
CA ASP A 149 4.58 12.51 -2.42
C ASP A 149 3.73 12.24 -1.17
N LEU A 150 3.69 11.00 -0.71
CA LEU A 150 3.01 10.55 0.49
C LEU A 150 3.66 9.30 1.03
N ILE A 151 3.35 8.92 2.26
CA ILE A 151 3.77 7.66 2.87
C ILE A 151 2.56 6.76 3.09
N LEU A 152 2.68 5.49 2.68
CA LEU A 152 1.73 4.42 2.95
C LEU A 152 2.33 3.48 4.00
N VAL A 153 1.90 3.63 5.25
CA VAL A 153 2.20 2.67 6.33
C VAL A 153 1.24 1.51 6.16
N GLU A 154 1.72 0.35 5.76
CA GLU A 154 0.83 -0.73 5.31
C GLU A 154 1.12 -2.10 5.94
N THR A 155 0.08 -2.95 5.93
CA THR A 155 0.13 -4.34 6.38
C THR A 155 0.54 -4.46 7.85
N MET A 156 0.21 -3.44 8.66
CA MET A 156 0.56 -3.40 10.07
C MET A 156 -0.29 -4.40 10.87
N ASN A 157 0.39 -5.23 11.65
CA ASN A 157 -0.17 -6.41 12.31
C ASN A 157 -0.20 -6.32 13.85
N THR A 158 0.39 -5.27 14.46
CA THR A 158 0.34 -4.96 15.89
C THR A 158 0.10 -3.48 16.13
N VAL A 159 -0.61 -3.14 17.21
CA VAL A 159 -0.86 -1.75 17.62
C VAL A 159 0.46 -1.02 17.90
N ARG A 160 1.41 -1.69 18.54
CA ARG A 160 2.68 -1.10 18.97
C ARG A 160 3.55 -0.67 17.77
N GLU A 161 3.76 -1.55 16.80
CA GLU A 161 4.58 -1.26 15.63
C GLU A 161 3.93 -0.20 14.75
N GLN A 162 2.63 -0.33 14.54
CA GLN A 162 1.87 0.62 13.77
C GLN A 162 1.95 2.05 14.33
N ALA A 163 1.82 2.21 15.66
CA ALA A 163 1.96 3.52 16.30
C ALA A 163 3.37 4.10 16.08
N ALA A 164 4.41 3.27 16.14
CA ALA A 164 5.78 3.69 15.89
C ALA A 164 5.99 4.13 14.43
N ALA A 165 5.53 3.33 13.47
CA ALA A 165 5.62 3.62 12.03
C ALA A 165 4.82 4.87 11.65
N THR A 166 3.57 5.00 12.14
CA THR A 166 2.72 6.17 11.88
C THR A 166 3.36 7.45 12.41
N ARG A 167 3.88 7.41 13.64
CA ARG A 167 4.58 8.57 14.24
C ARG A 167 5.79 8.98 13.41
N ALA A 168 6.58 8.01 12.94
CA ALA A 168 7.76 8.28 12.11
C ALA A 168 7.35 8.88 10.74
N ALA A 169 6.32 8.33 10.11
CA ALA A 169 5.81 8.82 8.85
C ALA A 169 5.26 10.26 8.95
N VAL A 170 4.43 10.55 9.96
CA VAL A 170 3.85 11.89 10.16
C VAL A 170 4.93 12.93 10.46
N ALA A 171 6.00 12.56 11.15
CA ALA A 171 7.12 13.46 11.45
C ALA A 171 7.82 14.00 10.19
N THR A 172 7.67 13.35 9.03
CA THR A 172 8.21 13.86 7.74
C THR A 172 7.44 15.06 7.18
N GLY A 173 6.22 15.31 7.64
CA GLY A 173 5.32 16.34 7.10
C GLY A 173 4.56 15.93 5.83
N LEU A 174 4.90 14.80 5.22
CA LEU A 174 4.18 14.26 4.06
C LEU A 174 2.75 13.81 4.45
N PRO A 175 1.82 13.72 3.48
CA PRO A 175 0.56 13.01 3.69
C PRO A 175 0.83 11.55 4.08
N VAL A 176 0.01 11.01 5.01
CA VAL A 176 0.20 9.65 5.53
C VAL A 176 -1.10 8.86 5.45
N LEU A 177 -1.06 7.73 4.79
CA LEU A 177 -2.09 6.70 4.82
C LEU A 177 -1.62 5.58 5.75
N VAL A 178 -2.51 5.05 6.59
CA VAL A 178 -2.19 3.96 7.51
C VAL A 178 -3.12 2.79 7.26
N SER A 179 -2.57 1.62 6.99
CA SER A 179 -3.31 0.42 6.62
C SER A 179 -3.01 -0.76 7.54
N PHE A 180 -4.07 -1.46 7.92
CA PHE A 180 -4.06 -2.58 8.86
C PHE A 180 -4.26 -3.89 8.12
N VAL A 181 -3.59 -4.96 8.57
CA VAL A 181 -3.92 -6.32 8.18
C VAL A 181 -4.74 -6.99 9.29
N CYS A 182 -5.91 -7.51 8.92
CA CYS A 182 -6.83 -8.16 9.84
C CYS A 182 -6.98 -9.65 9.55
N GLY A 183 -7.23 -10.45 10.58
CA GLY A 183 -7.73 -11.81 10.47
C GLY A 183 -9.22 -11.86 10.11
N ALA A 184 -9.77 -13.08 10.02
CA ALA A 184 -11.18 -13.29 9.69
C ALA A 184 -12.16 -12.82 10.79
N ASP A 185 -11.64 -12.45 11.97
CA ASP A 185 -12.39 -11.94 13.13
C ASP A 185 -12.33 -10.41 13.24
N ASP A 186 -11.89 -9.72 12.18
CA ASP A 186 -11.73 -8.27 12.10
C ASP A 186 -10.78 -7.68 13.16
N ARG A 187 -9.89 -8.52 13.71
CA ARG A 187 -8.80 -8.12 14.59
C ARG A 187 -7.49 -8.09 13.82
N LEU A 188 -6.52 -7.33 14.32
CA LEU A 188 -5.14 -7.44 13.83
C LEU A 188 -4.64 -8.88 13.98
N LEU A 189 -3.66 -9.28 13.19
CA LEU A 189 -3.09 -10.63 13.29
C LEU A 189 -2.47 -10.95 14.66
N SER A 190 -2.15 -9.92 15.46
CA SER A 190 -1.77 -10.05 16.87
C SER A 190 -2.92 -10.41 17.81
N GLY A 191 -4.17 -10.38 17.33
CA GLY A 191 -5.39 -10.52 18.14
C GLY A 191 -5.86 -9.23 18.82
N GLU A 192 -5.15 -8.11 18.64
CA GLU A 192 -5.56 -6.80 19.17
C GLU A 192 -6.76 -6.26 18.38
N ALA A 193 -7.66 -5.54 19.07
CA ALA A 193 -8.85 -4.98 18.42
C ALA A 193 -8.47 -3.86 17.43
N LEU A 194 -9.15 -3.81 16.28
CA LEU A 194 -8.97 -2.76 15.29
C LEU A 194 -9.28 -1.36 15.88
N SER A 195 -10.26 -1.26 16.78
CA SER A 195 -10.56 -0.03 17.53
C SER A 195 -9.37 0.47 18.36
N ALA A 196 -8.59 -0.44 18.98
CA ALA A 196 -7.38 -0.08 19.71
C ALA A 196 -6.29 0.44 18.77
N ALA A 197 -6.16 -0.17 17.58
CA ALA A 197 -5.24 0.29 16.56
C ALA A 197 -5.59 1.69 16.05
N VAL A 198 -6.86 1.95 15.76
CA VAL A 198 -7.36 3.29 15.39
C VAL A 198 -7.07 4.31 16.48
N ALA A 199 -7.40 4.00 17.73
CA ALA A 199 -7.16 4.88 18.88
C ALA A 199 -5.67 5.21 19.09
N ALA A 200 -4.77 4.28 18.75
CA ALA A 200 -3.34 4.47 18.89
C ALA A 200 -2.74 5.39 17.82
N VAL A 201 -3.31 5.43 16.60
CA VAL A 201 -2.74 6.20 15.48
C VAL A 201 -3.46 7.51 15.20
N ALA A 202 -4.76 7.60 15.45
CA ALA A 202 -5.54 8.81 15.18
C ALA A 202 -4.96 10.09 15.80
N PRO A 203 -4.39 10.07 17.04
CA PRO A 203 -3.78 11.25 17.64
C PRO A 203 -2.55 11.79 16.89
N PHE A 204 -1.90 10.98 16.03
CA PHE A 204 -0.78 11.47 15.23
C PHE A 204 -1.24 12.25 13.99
N GLY A 205 -2.53 12.16 13.61
CA GLY A 205 -3.12 12.88 12.51
C GLY A 205 -2.73 12.36 11.12
N PRO A 206 -2.81 11.04 10.85
CA PRO A 206 -2.71 10.54 9.48
C PRO A 206 -3.86 11.06 8.63
N ASP A 207 -3.72 11.05 7.31
CA ASP A 207 -4.72 11.60 6.39
C ASP A 207 -5.87 10.62 6.09
N ALA A 208 -5.65 9.30 6.21
CA ALA A 208 -6.68 8.27 6.09
C ALA A 208 -6.25 6.95 6.76
N LEU A 209 -7.25 6.09 7.07
CA LEU A 209 -7.06 4.75 7.62
C LEU A 209 -7.62 3.71 6.64
N LEU A 210 -6.88 2.62 6.42
CA LEU A 210 -7.24 1.59 5.45
C LEU A 210 -7.14 0.19 6.06
N VAL A 211 -7.69 -0.78 5.34
CA VAL A 211 -7.41 -2.21 5.54
C VAL A 211 -6.82 -2.80 4.26
N ASN A 212 -5.84 -3.68 4.39
CA ASN A 212 -5.22 -4.30 3.23
C ASN A 212 -4.74 -5.74 3.51
N CYS A 213 -4.30 -6.37 2.42
CA CYS A 213 -3.66 -7.68 2.49
C CYS A 213 -4.52 -8.78 3.12
N ILE A 214 -5.83 -8.66 2.94
CA ILE A 214 -6.86 -9.64 3.31
C ILE A 214 -7.62 -10.05 2.06
N PRO A 215 -8.17 -11.27 1.98
CA PRO A 215 -8.96 -11.70 0.82
C PRO A 215 -10.08 -10.71 0.49
N ALA A 216 -10.20 -10.32 -0.78
CA ALA A 216 -11.14 -9.29 -1.21
C ALA A 216 -12.59 -9.50 -0.77
N PRO A 217 -13.14 -10.76 -0.71
CA PRO A 217 -14.48 -10.99 -0.17
C PRO A 217 -14.63 -10.65 1.32
N LEU A 218 -13.55 -10.65 2.11
CA LEU A 218 -13.56 -10.37 3.56
C LEU A 218 -13.34 -8.88 3.88
N VAL A 219 -12.94 -8.09 2.91
CA VAL A 219 -12.62 -6.65 3.11
C VAL A 219 -13.81 -5.87 3.65
N ALA A 220 -15.04 -6.19 3.21
CA ALA A 220 -16.22 -5.42 3.58
C ALA A 220 -16.49 -5.44 5.09
N ASP A 221 -16.22 -6.54 5.79
CA ASP A 221 -16.43 -6.67 7.22
C ASP A 221 -15.36 -5.87 7.99
N ALA A 222 -14.08 -6.06 7.67
CA ALA A 222 -13.00 -5.29 8.27
C ALA A 222 -13.13 -3.77 8.00
N LEU A 223 -13.58 -3.38 6.79
CA LEU A 223 -13.81 -1.97 6.47
C LEU A 223 -14.99 -1.36 7.27
N ARG A 224 -16.05 -2.12 7.48
CA ARG A 224 -17.19 -1.69 8.31
C ARG A 224 -16.76 -1.46 9.75
N GLU A 225 -15.97 -2.39 10.30
CA GLU A 225 -15.41 -2.25 11.65
C GLU A 225 -14.48 -1.03 11.71
N LEU A 226 -13.57 -0.85 10.74
CA LEU A 226 -12.72 0.32 10.67
C LEU A 226 -13.52 1.63 10.60
N ALA A 227 -14.52 1.70 9.74
CA ALA A 227 -15.34 2.91 9.56
C ALA A 227 -16.14 3.28 10.82
N SER A 228 -16.54 2.28 11.62
CA SER A 228 -17.26 2.53 12.86
C SER A 228 -16.41 3.23 13.94
N HIS A 229 -15.10 3.13 13.85
CA HIS A 229 -14.15 3.69 14.82
C HIS A 229 -13.30 4.83 14.28
N SER A 230 -13.24 4.98 12.95
CA SER A 230 -12.38 5.99 12.31
C SER A 230 -13.01 7.38 12.28
N PRO A 231 -12.33 8.41 12.81
CA PRO A 231 -12.71 9.81 12.59
C PRO A 231 -12.21 10.36 11.25
N LEU A 232 -11.45 9.56 10.47
CA LEU A 232 -10.76 9.94 9.25
C LEU A 232 -11.38 9.22 8.04
N PRO A 233 -11.10 9.68 6.80
CA PRO A 233 -11.44 8.92 5.61
C PRO A 233 -10.92 7.48 5.69
N VAL A 234 -11.70 6.51 5.20
CA VAL A 234 -11.34 5.10 5.17
C VAL A 234 -11.11 4.59 3.75
N GLY A 235 -10.40 3.47 3.64
CA GLY A 235 -10.15 2.84 2.35
C GLY A 235 -9.80 1.37 2.47
N ALA A 236 -9.64 0.71 1.33
CA ALA A 236 -9.30 -0.71 1.30
C ALA A 236 -8.61 -1.14 0.00
N TYR A 237 -7.73 -2.14 0.09
CA TYR A 237 -7.13 -2.83 -1.05
C TYR A 237 -6.86 -4.30 -0.70
N GLY A 238 -7.67 -5.18 -1.28
CA GLY A 238 -7.71 -6.61 -0.94
C GLY A 238 -6.84 -7.47 -1.85
N ASN A 239 -6.66 -8.74 -1.42
CA ASN A 239 -5.96 -9.78 -2.17
C ASN A 239 -6.92 -10.60 -3.04
N LEU A 240 -6.38 -11.30 -4.05
CA LEU A 240 -7.15 -12.29 -4.82
C LEU A 240 -7.22 -13.67 -4.16
N GLY A 241 -6.64 -13.86 -3.01
CA GLY A 241 -6.67 -15.11 -2.25
C GLY A 241 -5.87 -15.03 -0.96
N PRO A 242 -5.91 -16.06 -0.12
CA PRO A 242 -5.16 -16.11 1.12
C PRO A 242 -3.67 -16.39 0.89
N PRO A 243 -2.78 -15.97 1.80
CA PRO A 243 -1.42 -16.48 1.84
C PRO A 243 -1.44 -17.95 2.23
N VAL A 244 -0.62 -18.76 1.58
CA VAL A 244 -0.41 -20.18 1.97
C VAL A 244 0.86 -20.36 2.80
N ALA A 245 0.92 -21.44 3.58
CA ALA A 245 2.01 -21.74 4.52
C ALA A 245 3.42 -21.78 3.89
N SER A 246 3.52 -21.81 2.56
CA SER A 246 4.79 -21.77 1.81
C SER A 246 5.30 -20.35 1.52
N GLY A 247 4.61 -19.29 2.02
CA GLY A 247 4.89 -17.90 1.66
C GLY A 247 4.44 -17.53 0.24
N ARG A 248 3.76 -18.45 -0.44
CA ARG A 248 3.11 -18.20 -1.74
C ARG A 248 1.65 -17.80 -1.53
N TRP A 249 1.06 -17.22 -2.56
CA TRP A 249 -0.37 -16.89 -2.59
C TRP A 249 -1.11 -17.99 -3.36
N GLU A 250 -2.13 -18.59 -2.75
CA GLU A 250 -3.15 -19.31 -3.52
C GLU A 250 -4.09 -18.28 -4.11
N LEU A 251 -3.79 -17.85 -5.34
CA LEU A 251 -4.63 -16.92 -6.06
C LEU A 251 -5.92 -17.65 -6.46
N GLU A 252 -7.06 -17.12 -6.05
CA GLU A 252 -8.36 -17.60 -6.46
C GLU A 252 -8.65 -17.07 -7.88
N ASP A 253 -8.62 -17.94 -8.88
CA ASP A 253 -8.98 -17.61 -10.28
C ASP A 253 -10.42 -17.07 -10.40
N GLU A 254 -11.25 -17.24 -9.37
CA GLU A 254 -12.63 -16.79 -9.31
C GLU A 254 -12.78 -15.28 -9.09
N VAL A 255 -11.74 -14.60 -8.59
CA VAL A 255 -11.77 -13.13 -8.37
C VAL A 255 -11.28 -12.41 -9.62
N THR A 256 -12.08 -12.49 -10.68
CA THR A 256 -11.83 -11.76 -11.94
C THR A 256 -11.82 -10.24 -11.74
N PRO A 257 -11.26 -9.43 -12.67
CA PRO A 257 -11.31 -7.97 -12.62
C PRO A 257 -12.72 -7.41 -12.40
N ASP A 258 -13.74 -7.95 -13.07
CA ASP A 258 -15.13 -7.52 -12.93
C ASP A 258 -15.67 -7.86 -11.53
N ARG A 259 -15.33 -9.05 -11.01
CA ARG A 259 -15.73 -9.45 -9.65
C ARG A 259 -15.06 -8.57 -8.61
N TYR A 260 -13.78 -8.26 -8.80
CA TYR A 260 -13.03 -7.35 -7.92
C TYR A 260 -13.64 -5.95 -7.90
N ALA A 261 -13.98 -5.42 -9.08
CA ALA A 261 -14.65 -4.13 -9.19
C ALA A 261 -16.05 -4.13 -8.54
N ALA A 262 -16.77 -5.27 -8.60
CA ALA A 262 -18.04 -5.42 -7.88
C ALA A 262 -17.85 -5.33 -6.36
N LEU A 263 -16.85 -6.04 -5.81
CA LEU A 263 -16.50 -5.95 -4.39
C LEU A 263 -16.06 -4.53 -4.00
N ALA A 264 -15.27 -3.87 -4.83
CA ALA A 264 -14.83 -2.51 -4.56
C ALA A 264 -15.99 -1.49 -4.59
N ARG A 265 -17.06 -1.71 -5.40
CA ARG A 265 -18.29 -0.92 -5.30
C ARG A 265 -18.97 -1.05 -3.94
N ASP A 266 -18.98 -2.26 -3.38
CA ASP A 266 -19.52 -2.47 -2.03
C ASP A 266 -18.68 -1.75 -0.98
N TRP A 267 -17.34 -1.74 -1.13
CA TRP A 267 -16.46 -0.98 -0.23
C TRP A 267 -16.71 0.53 -0.32
N VAL A 268 -16.92 1.06 -1.52
CA VAL A 268 -17.27 2.47 -1.71
C VAL A 268 -18.63 2.79 -1.11
N ALA A 269 -19.62 1.89 -1.23
CA ALA A 269 -20.92 2.05 -0.59
C ALA A 269 -20.83 2.04 0.95
N LEU A 270 -19.81 1.39 1.53
CA LEU A 270 -19.48 1.42 2.95
C LEU A 270 -18.67 2.66 3.36
N GLY A 271 -18.36 3.56 2.44
CA GLY A 271 -17.67 4.82 2.71
C GLY A 271 -16.19 4.84 2.33
N ALA A 272 -15.66 3.82 1.65
CA ALA A 272 -14.27 3.86 1.19
C ALA A 272 -14.05 5.02 0.22
N ARG A 273 -13.03 5.83 0.53
CA ARG A 273 -12.56 6.97 -0.26
C ARG A 273 -11.29 6.67 -1.04
N ILE A 274 -10.64 5.58 -0.70
CA ILE A 274 -9.42 5.07 -1.32
C ILE A 274 -9.63 3.59 -1.58
N VAL A 275 -9.42 3.15 -2.81
CA VAL A 275 -9.48 1.74 -3.20
C VAL A 275 -8.28 1.39 -4.07
N GLY A 276 -7.85 0.14 -4.03
CA GLY A 276 -6.73 -0.35 -4.82
C GLY A 276 -6.68 -1.86 -4.82
N GLY A 277 -5.53 -2.42 -5.18
CA GLY A 277 -5.28 -3.84 -5.16
C GLY A 277 -4.07 -4.21 -4.30
N CYS A 278 -4.08 -5.40 -3.72
CA CYS A 278 -2.95 -6.01 -3.03
C CYS A 278 -2.57 -7.33 -3.71
N CYS A 279 -2.00 -8.30 -3.01
CA CYS A 279 -1.44 -9.51 -3.59
C CYS A 279 -2.37 -10.21 -4.60
N GLY A 280 -1.80 -10.60 -5.75
CA GLY A 280 -2.50 -11.23 -6.86
C GLY A 280 -3.18 -10.28 -7.84
N THR A 281 -3.49 -9.03 -7.45
CA THR A 281 -4.12 -8.08 -8.38
C THR A 281 -3.18 -7.67 -9.50
N THR A 282 -3.73 -7.41 -10.67
CA THR A 282 -3.01 -7.08 -11.90
C THR A 282 -3.45 -5.72 -12.43
N PRO A 283 -2.78 -5.15 -13.44
CA PRO A 283 -3.23 -3.94 -14.11
C PRO A 283 -4.68 -4.02 -14.62
N ALA A 284 -5.16 -5.22 -15.01
CA ALA A 284 -6.55 -5.39 -15.42
C ALA A 284 -7.56 -5.18 -14.27
N HIS A 285 -7.21 -5.61 -13.05
CA HIS A 285 -8.04 -5.37 -11.86
C HIS A 285 -8.13 -3.87 -11.55
N ILE A 286 -6.99 -3.16 -11.62
CA ILE A 286 -6.98 -1.72 -11.39
C ILE A 286 -7.73 -0.95 -12.48
N ALA A 287 -7.63 -1.39 -13.74
CA ALA A 287 -8.40 -0.79 -14.83
C ALA A 287 -9.92 -0.92 -14.62
N ALA A 288 -10.39 -2.06 -14.09
CA ALA A 288 -11.79 -2.29 -13.76
C ALA A 288 -12.32 -1.39 -12.64
N LEU A 289 -11.45 -0.87 -11.75
CA LEU A 289 -11.81 0.12 -10.73
C LEU A 289 -12.12 1.50 -11.33
N GLY A 290 -11.77 1.75 -12.58
CA GLY A 290 -12.04 3.01 -13.27
C GLY A 290 -13.53 3.39 -13.28
N ASP A 291 -14.43 2.40 -13.29
CA ASP A 291 -15.88 2.57 -13.24
C ASP A 291 -16.40 3.11 -11.89
N LEU A 292 -15.56 3.14 -10.86
CA LEU A 292 -15.91 3.73 -9.56
C LEU A 292 -15.83 5.26 -9.57
N ARG A 293 -15.26 5.84 -10.61
CA ARG A 293 -15.25 7.28 -10.81
C ARG A 293 -16.58 7.73 -11.42
N PRO A 294 -17.15 8.86 -10.97
CA PRO A 294 -18.27 9.44 -11.68
C PRO A 294 -17.88 9.65 -13.15
N THR A 295 -18.64 9.09 -14.06
CA THR A 295 -18.49 9.42 -15.48
C THR A 295 -18.77 10.91 -15.63
N GLU A 296 -17.77 11.69 -16.07
CA GLU A 296 -18.07 13.07 -16.52
C GLU A 296 -19.24 13.00 -17.51
N PRO A 297 -20.27 13.84 -17.34
CA PRO A 297 -21.32 13.90 -18.32
C PRO A 297 -20.67 14.21 -19.68
N ARG A 298 -20.82 13.29 -20.64
CA ARG A 298 -20.36 13.53 -22.01
C ARG A 298 -21.00 14.85 -22.45
N THR A 299 -20.22 15.91 -22.50
CA THR A 299 -20.63 17.13 -23.16
C THR A 299 -20.81 16.76 -24.63
N ASN A 300 -22.07 16.50 -25.03
CA ASN A 300 -22.42 16.43 -26.41
C ASN A 300 -22.14 17.81 -27.03
N LEU A 301 -20.99 17.94 -27.66
CA LEU A 301 -20.74 19.03 -28.58
C LEU A 301 -21.60 18.75 -29.81
N SER A 302 -22.78 19.36 -29.83
CA SER A 302 -23.63 19.49 -31.02
C SER A 302 -23.09 20.62 -31.90
#